data_ba9579914abc3e550c6308297248c529
#
_entry.id   ba9579914abc3e550c6308297248c529
#
_cell.length_a   1.000
_cell.length_b   1.000
_cell.length_c   1.000
_cell.angle_alpha   90.00
_cell.angle_beta   90.00
_cell.angle_gamma   90.00
#
_symmetry.space_group_name_H-M   'P 1'
#
loop_
_entity.id
_entity.type
_entity.pdbx_description
1 polymer ?
#
loop_
_entity_poly.entity_id
_entity_poly.type
_entity_poly.pdbx_seq_one_letter_code
_entity_poly.pdbx_strand_id
1 'polypeptide(L)'
;MRRYLLIILLISLFSFSGCDDVLDCIINVRPELHVKTLAIGYVDEYYSENITAEIKNEVHDNDYDYYFDVSGRLPEGIDVFYNRHREVVFKGIPEESGRFSIKVFLEVIPRYDEFGNNGPLCTDTASRTYVLAIK
;
A
#
# COMPACT_ATOMS: atom_id res chain seq x y z
N MET A 1 19.93 -34.95 38.66
CA MET A 1 20.03 -33.51 38.46
C MET A 1 20.72 -33.13 37.12
N ARG A 2 21.92 -33.59 36.85
CA ARG A 2 22.68 -33.23 35.63
C ARG A 2 21.97 -33.59 34.27
N ARG A 3 21.20 -34.68 34.24
CA ARG A 3 20.42 -35.09 33.04
C ARG A 3 19.20 -34.18 32.76
N TYR A 4 18.54 -33.69 33.79
CA TYR A 4 17.40 -32.78 33.63
C TYR A 4 17.85 -31.39 33.21
N LEU A 5 19.02 -30.96 33.65
CA LEU A 5 19.65 -29.69 33.24
C LEU A 5 19.98 -29.67 31.75
N LEU A 6 20.46 -30.80 31.19
CA LEU A 6 20.74 -30.94 29.76
C LEU A 6 19.46 -30.93 28.93
N ILE A 7 18.38 -31.54 29.41
CA ILE A 7 17.08 -31.55 28.71
C ILE A 7 16.48 -30.15 28.68
N ILE A 8 16.53 -29.40 29.79
CA ILE A 8 16.04 -28.03 29.86
C ILE A 8 16.87 -27.11 28.95
N LEU A 9 18.19 -27.30 28.89
CA LEU A 9 19.06 -26.54 27.99
C LEU A 9 18.75 -26.84 26.51
N LEU A 10 18.46 -28.12 26.17
CA LEU A 10 18.09 -28.52 24.79
C LEU A 10 16.74 -27.95 24.39
N ILE A 11 15.75 -27.94 25.28
CA ILE A 11 14.42 -27.35 25.03
C ILE A 11 14.53 -25.83 24.84
N SER A 12 15.37 -25.16 25.64
CA SER A 12 15.64 -23.73 25.54
C SER A 12 16.29 -23.34 24.19
N LEU A 13 17.14 -24.18 23.61
CA LEU A 13 17.77 -23.94 22.32
C LEU A 13 16.78 -24.07 21.12
N PHE A 14 15.75 -24.92 21.25
CA PHE A 14 14.72 -25.06 20.22
C PHE A 14 13.67 -23.93 20.20
N SER A 15 13.62 -23.12 21.26
CA SER A 15 12.65 -22.00 21.36
C SER A 15 13.09 -20.73 20.62
N PHE A 16 14.28 -20.70 20.04
CA PHE A 16 14.80 -19.53 19.33
C PHE A 16 14.73 -19.62 17.79
N SER A 17 14.23 -20.72 17.24
CA SER A 17 14.06 -20.88 15.79
C SER A 17 12.62 -20.59 15.36
N GLY A 18 12.28 -19.33 15.29
CA GLY A 18 11.01 -18.95 14.70
C GLY A 18 10.52 -17.57 15.07
N CYS A 19 11.09 -16.52 14.49
CA CYS A 19 10.50 -15.18 14.54
C CYS A 19 11.17 -14.21 13.55
N ASP A 20 11.47 -14.63 12.33
CA ASP A 20 11.86 -13.66 11.29
C ASP A 20 10.66 -12.77 10.95
N ASP A 21 9.45 -13.31 10.86
CA ASP A 21 8.21 -12.57 10.58
C ASP A 21 7.85 -11.50 11.65
N VAL A 22 8.27 -11.71 12.91
CA VAL A 22 7.99 -10.74 13.99
C VAL A 22 8.90 -9.51 13.89
N LEU A 23 10.13 -9.66 13.40
CA LEU A 23 11.06 -8.54 13.25
C LEU A 23 10.62 -7.59 12.12
N ASP A 24 10.09 -8.12 11.04
CA ASP A 24 9.63 -7.30 9.91
C ASP A 24 8.42 -6.44 10.29
N CYS A 25 7.54 -6.96 11.17
CA CYS A 25 6.46 -6.18 11.75
C CYS A 25 6.92 -5.15 12.79
N ILE A 26 8.04 -5.35 13.45
CA ILE A 26 8.67 -4.34 14.32
C ILE A 26 9.25 -3.19 13.48
N ILE A 27 9.85 -3.48 12.34
CA ILE A 27 10.36 -2.48 11.41
C ILE A 27 9.22 -1.82 10.62
N ASN A 28 8.02 -2.44 10.65
CA ASN A 28 6.81 -1.91 10.04
C ASN A 28 6.92 -1.76 8.51
N VAL A 29 7.40 -2.81 7.85
CA VAL A 29 7.44 -2.91 6.38
C VAL A 29 6.03 -3.16 5.86
N ARG A 30 5.42 -2.17 5.22
CA ARG A 30 4.03 -2.22 4.77
C ARG A 30 3.76 -1.26 3.63
N PRO A 31 2.78 -1.54 2.75
CA PRO A 31 2.32 -0.56 1.77
C PRO A 31 1.67 0.66 2.45
N GLU A 32 1.92 1.82 1.90
CA GLU A 32 1.33 3.08 2.36
C GLU A 32 0.89 3.95 1.17
N LEU A 33 -0.35 4.43 1.23
CA LEU A 33 -0.87 5.46 0.33
C LEU A 33 -0.52 6.83 0.90
N HIS A 34 0.13 7.68 0.10
CA HIS A 34 0.56 9.00 0.55
C HIS A 34 -0.62 9.89 0.95
N VAL A 35 -0.46 10.59 2.07
CA VAL A 35 -1.42 11.61 2.49
C VAL A 35 -1.32 12.79 1.54
N LYS A 36 -2.43 13.11 0.85
CA LYS A 36 -2.50 14.22 -0.09
C LYS A 36 -3.86 14.88 -0.01
N THR A 37 -3.86 16.20 -0.01
CA THR A 37 -5.05 16.99 -0.32
C THR A 37 -5.09 17.20 -1.81
N LEU A 38 -6.12 16.67 -2.47
CA LEU A 38 -6.29 16.85 -3.91
C LEU A 38 -6.64 18.31 -4.22
N ALA A 39 -6.14 18.80 -5.35
CA ALA A 39 -6.46 20.14 -5.81
C ALA A 39 -7.97 20.28 -6.08
N ILE A 40 -8.50 21.49 -5.93
CA ILE A 40 -9.87 21.81 -6.27
C ILE A 40 -9.97 21.88 -7.79
N GLY A 41 -10.89 21.10 -8.39
CA GLY A 41 -11.26 21.19 -9.79
C GLY A 41 -12.41 22.17 -10.01
N TYR A 42 -12.66 22.47 -11.29
CA TYR A 42 -13.77 23.31 -11.73
C TYR A 42 -14.55 22.60 -12.83
N VAL A 43 -15.87 22.78 -12.83
CA VAL A 43 -16.74 22.24 -13.89
C VAL A 43 -16.29 22.81 -15.23
N ASP A 44 -16.33 21.97 -16.27
CA ASP A 44 -15.91 22.28 -17.65
C ASP A 44 -14.41 22.60 -17.83
N GLU A 45 -13.58 22.44 -16.78
CA GLU A 45 -12.13 22.60 -16.87
C GLU A 45 -11.40 21.26 -16.73
N TYR A 46 -10.28 21.11 -17.45
CA TYR A 46 -9.49 19.89 -17.34
C TYR A 46 -8.87 19.73 -15.95
N TYR A 47 -9.17 18.61 -15.32
CA TYR A 47 -8.65 18.20 -14.03
C TYR A 47 -7.69 17.03 -14.17
N SER A 48 -6.60 17.05 -13.42
CA SER A 48 -5.69 15.90 -13.33
C SER A 48 -4.99 15.90 -11.98
N GLU A 49 -5.18 14.84 -11.21
CA GLU A 49 -4.54 14.60 -9.92
C GLU A 49 -4.14 13.14 -9.78
N ASN A 50 -3.04 12.89 -9.09
CA ASN A 50 -2.56 11.54 -8.81
C ASN A 50 -2.45 11.27 -7.31
N ILE A 51 -2.59 10.00 -6.94
CA ILE A 51 -2.29 9.47 -5.62
C ILE A 51 -1.20 8.43 -5.79
N THR A 52 -0.12 8.60 -5.04
CA THR A 52 1.05 7.73 -5.08
C THR A 52 1.14 6.84 -3.85
N ALA A 53 1.87 5.74 -3.98
CA ALA A 53 2.08 4.77 -2.92
C ALA A 53 3.55 4.35 -2.85
N GLU A 54 3.94 3.85 -1.69
CA GLU A 54 5.25 3.23 -1.44
C GLU A 54 5.10 2.04 -0.49
N ILE A 55 6.14 1.22 -0.38
CA ILE A 55 6.28 0.28 0.72
C ILE A 55 7.22 0.91 1.73
N LYS A 56 6.67 1.32 2.86
CA LYS A 56 7.42 1.96 3.91
C LYS A 56 8.51 1.04 4.46
N ASN A 57 9.70 1.60 4.68
CA ASN A 57 10.88 0.90 5.19
C ASN A 57 11.38 -0.26 4.29
N GLU A 58 10.95 -0.34 3.03
CA GLU A 58 11.47 -1.27 2.04
C GLU A 58 12.42 -0.56 1.08
N VAL A 59 13.65 -1.03 0.99
CA VAL A 59 14.69 -0.44 0.11
C VAL A 59 14.49 -0.88 -1.34
N HIS A 60 13.95 -2.09 -1.52
CA HIS A 60 13.71 -2.72 -2.81
C HIS A 60 12.24 -2.71 -3.20
N ASP A 61 11.50 -1.65 -2.84
CA ASP A 61 10.08 -1.53 -3.11
C ASP A 61 9.72 -1.49 -4.62
N ASN A 62 10.73 -1.36 -5.50
CA ASN A 62 10.59 -1.57 -6.95
C ASN A 62 10.38 -3.04 -7.35
N ASP A 63 10.67 -3.99 -6.45
CA ASP A 63 10.55 -5.42 -6.72
C ASP A 63 9.14 -5.96 -6.42
N TYR A 64 8.19 -5.04 -6.25
CA TYR A 64 6.78 -5.34 -6.02
C TYR A 64 5.90 -4.80 -7.15
N ASP A 65 4.81 -5.49 -7.41
CA ASP A 65 3.72 -5.00 -8.24
C ASP A 65 2.65 -4.33 -7.37
N TYR A 66 2.16 -3.18 -7.81
CA TYR A 66 1.18 -2.37 -7.11
C TYR A 66 -0.16 -2.45 -7.83
N TYR A 67 -1.18 -2.94 -7.12
CA TYR A 67 -2.55 -3.06 -7.61
C TYR A 67 -3.44 -2.09 -6.86
N PHE A 68 -4.07 -1.19 -7.60
CA PHE A 68 -5.00 -0.22 -7.04
C PHE A 68 -6.43 -0.58 -7.40
N ASP A 69 -7.33 -0.36 -6.46
CA ASP A 69 -8.77 -0.34 -6.68
C ASP A 69 -9.36 0.94 -6.10
N VAL A 70 -10.35 1.52 -6.79
CA VAL A 70 -10.99 2.76 -6.37
C VAL A 70 -12.47 2.54 -6.22
N SER A 71 -12.99 2.83 -5.04
CA SER A 71 -14.40 2.76 -4.72
C SER A 71 -14.95 4.12 -4.28
N GLY A 72 -16.24 4.31 -4.40
CA GLY A 72 -16.94 5.56 -4.14
C GLY A 72 -17.45 6.18 -5.44
N ARG A 73 -18.20 7.30 -5.29
CA ARG A 73 -18.72 8.03 -6.45
C ARG A 73 -17.67 9.05 -6.90
N LEU A 74 -17.37 9.01 -8.20
CA LEU A 74 -16.61 10.05 -8.87
C LEU A 74 -17.56 11.08 -9.50
N PRO A 75 -17.11 12.33 -9.69
CA PRO A 75 -17.86 13.29 -10.52
C PRO A 75 -17.94 12.78 -11.96
N GLU A 76 -19.06 13.03 -12.61
CA GLU A 76 -19.24 12.74 -14.02
C GLU A 76 -18.15 13.47 -14.85
N GLY A 77 -17.58 12.78 -15.85
CA GLY A 77 -16.49 13.30 -16.67
C GLY A 77 -15.08 13.06 -16.10
N ILE A 78 -14.93 12.46 -14.91
CA ILE A 78 -13.64 12.07 -14.33
C ILE A 78 -13.46 10.56 -14.40
N ASP A 79 -12.36 10.13 -15.02
CA ASP A 79 -11.95 8.74 -15.14
C ASP A 79 -10.75 8.42 -14.23
N VAL A 80 -10.62 7.12 -13.89
CA VAL A 80 -9.50 6.58 -13.12
C VAL A 80 -8.55 5.84 -14.05
N PHE A 81 -7.27 6.17 -13.95
CA PHE A 81 -6.21 5.50 -14.70
C PHE A 81 -5.21 4.88 -13.73
N TYR A 82 -5.00 3.59 -13.88
CA TYR A 82 -4.05 2.83 -13.09
C TYR A 82 -2.70 2.80 -13.82
N ASN A 83 -1.70 3.42 -13.21
CA ASN A 83 -0.35 3.37 -13.73
C ASN A 83 0.46 2.34 -12.93
N ARG A 84 1.17 1.46 -13.62
CA ARG A 84 2.03 0.44 -12.99
C ARG A 84 3.18 1.02 -12.15
N HIS A 85 3.39 2.34 -12.21
CA HIS A 85 4.43 3.06 -11.47
C HIS A 85 3.92 3.62 -10.14
N ARG A 86 3.23 2.80 -9.33
CA ARG A 86 2.83 3.13 -7.96
C ARG A 86 1.90 4.33 -7.84
N GLU A 87 1.09 4.57 -8.84
CA GLU A 87 0.15 5.69 -8.81
C GLU A 87 -1.20 5.34 -9.45
N VAL A 88 -2.22 5.98 -8.94
CA VAL A 88 -3.53 6.07 -9.56
C VAL A 88 -3.80 7.53 -9.92
N VAL A 89 -4.27 7.77 -11.14
CA VAL A 89 -4.51 9.11 -11.69
C VAL A 89 -6.00 9.30 -11.92
N PHE A 90 -6.53 10.41 -11.41
CA PHE A 90 -7.89 10.90 -11.65
C PHE A 90 -7.81 12.04 -12.64
N LYS A 91 -8.40 11.92 -13.81
CA LYS A 91 -8.34 12.96 -14.83
C LYS A 91 -9.56 12.97 -15.72
N GLY A 92 -9.87 14.14 -16.25
CA GLY A 92 -10.97 14.37 -17.17
C GLY A 92 -11.49 15.80 -17.08
N ILE A 93 -12.67 16.04 -17.59
CA ILE A 93 -13.36 17.31 -17.50
C ILE A 93 -14.64 17.08 -16.68
N PRO A 94 -14.70 17.50 -15.41
CA PRO A 94 -15.85 17.23 -14.55
C PRO A 94 -17.07 18.03 -15.04
N GLU A 95 -18.22 17.35 -15.11
CA GLU A 95 -19.50 17.91 -15.57
C GLU A 95 -20.40 18.33 -14.39
N GLU A 96 -20.03 17.97 -13.17
CA GLU A 96 -20.81 18.30 -11.96
C GLU A 96 -19.91 18.84 -10.84
N SER A 97 -20.44 19.80 -10.08
CA SER A 97 -19.80 20.32 -8.89
C SER A 97 -20.17 19.50 -7.65
N GLY A 98 -19.29 19.46 -6.65
CA GLY A 98 -19.56 18.75 -5.41
C GLY A 98 -18.31 18.32 -4.66
N ARG A 99 -18.54 17.56 -3.59
CA ARG A 99 -17.46 16.89 -2.83
C ARG A 99 -17.68 15.38 -2.91
N PHE A 100 -16.72 14.71 -3.49
CA PHE A 100 -16.77 13.27 -3.76
C PHE A 100 -15.77 12.57 -2.86
N SER A 101 -16.27 11.69 -2.00
CA SER A 101 -15.42 10.85 -1.15
C SER A 101 -15.08 9.55 -1.88
N ILE A 102 -13.82 9.36 -2.14
CA ILE A 102 -13.29 8.17 -2.82
C ILE A 102 -12.37 7.41 -1.88
N LYS A 103 -12.47 6.09 -1.88
CA LYS A 103 -11.57 5.22 -1.14
C LYS A 103 -10.67 4.51 -2.14
N VAL A 104 -9.37 4.73 -2.01
CA VAL A 104 -8.34 4.01 -2.75
C VAL A 104 -7.88 2.84 -1.89
N PHE A 105 -7.90 1.67 -2.47
CA PHE A 105 -7.34 0.44 -1.95
C PHE A 105 -6.07 0.10 -2.73
N LEU A 106 -5.06 -0.37 -2.02
CA LEU A 106 -3.78 -0.79 -2.56
C LEU A 106 -3.48 -2.21 -2.06
N GLU A 107 -3.07 -3.07 -2.98
CA GLU A 107 -2.47 -4.36 -2.71
C GLU A 107 -1.10 -4.40 -3.39
N VAL A 108 -0.09 -4.93 -2.71
CA VAL A 108 1.26 -5.10 -3.25
C VAL A 108 1.64 -6.57 -3.26
N ILE A 109 2.20 -7.03 -4.37
CA ILE A 109 2.61 -8.41 -4.56
C ILE A 109 4.09 -8.44 -4.91
N PRO A 110 4.94 -9.18 -4.17
CA PRO A 110 6.35 -9.33 -4.52
C PRO A 110 6.49 -9.95 -5.90
N ARG A 111 7.33 -9.35 -6.75
CA ARG A 111 7.83 -10.05 -7.93
C ARG A 111 8.91 -11.00 -7.47
N TYR A 112 8.66 -12.29 -7.64
CA TYR A 112 9.69 -13.27 -7.32
C TYR A 112 10.85 -13.11 -8.31
N ASP A 113 12.05 -12.82 -7.78
CA ASP A 113 13.28 -13.16 -8.46
C ASP A 113 13.51 -14.69 -8.34
N GLU A 114 14.35 -15.25 -9.19
CA GLU A 114 14.71 -16.69 -9.15
C GLU A 114 15.30 -17.13 -7.79
N PHE A 115 15.55 -16.22 -6.87
CA PHE A 115 16.20 -16.44 -5.57
C PHE A 115 15.25 -16.25 -4.37
N GLY A 116 14.00 -15.84 -4.59
CA GLY A 116 12.97 -15.78 -3.53
C GLY A 116 13.26 -14.80 -2.37
N ASN A 117 14.02 -13.74 -2.63
CA ASN A 117 14.58 -12.86 -1.60
C ASN A 117 13.66 -11.68 -1.18
N ASN A 118 12.42 -11.65 -1.58
CA ASN A 118 11.51 -10.61 -1.11
C ASN A 118 11.05 -10.97 0.31
N GLY A 119 11.49 -10.18 1.28
CA GLY A 119 11.14 -10.35 2.68
C GLY A 119 9.63 -10.29 2.90
N PRO A 120 9.12 -10.94 3.95
CA PRO A 120 7.71 -10.91 4.28
C PRO A 120 7.29 -9.48 4.67
N LEU A 121 6.18 -9.01 4.07
CA LEU A 121 5.52 -7.78 4.48
C LEU A 121 4.70 -8.03 5.75
N CYS A 122 4.61 -7.04 6.65
CA CYS A 122 3.68 -7.08 7.77
C CYS A 122 2.22 -7.14 7.34
N THR A 123 1.92 -6.47 6.25
CA THR A 123 0.65 -6.51 5.52
C THR A 123 0.95 -6.21 4.06
N ASP A 124 0.18 -6.79 3.18
CA ASP A 124 0.24 -6.62 1.72
C ASP A 124 -0.75 -5.56 1.22
N THR A 125 -1.59 -5.03 2.10
CA THR A 125 -2.68 -4.12 1.72
C THR A 125 -2.66 -2.81 2.52
N ALA A 126 -3.16 -1.75 1.89
CA ALA A 126 -3.46 -0.47 2.52
C ALA A 126 -4.71 0.15 1.91
N SER A 127 -5.39 1.03 2.65
CA SER A 127 -6.48 1.81 2.08
C SER A 127 -6.55 3.19 2.70
N ARG A 128 -7.01 4.18 1.90
CA ARG A 128 -7.18 5.57 2.35
C ARG A 128 -8.33 6.24 1.61
N THR A 129 -9.03 7.09 2.34
CA THR A 129 -10.09 7.92 1.76
C THR A 129 -9.56 9.30 1.42
N TYR A 130 -9.90 9.77 0.22
CA TYR A 130 -9.59 11.11 -0.28
C TYR A 130 -10.88 11.83 -0.63
N VAL A 131 -10.81 13.15 -0.64
CA VAL A 131 -11.96 14.00 -1.05
C VAL A 131 -11.55 14.77 -2.30
N LEU A 132 -12.30 14.55 -3.38
CA LEU A 132 -12.20 15.27 -4.63
C LEU A 132 -13.29 16.36 -4.60
N ALA A 133 -12.87 17.61 -4.70
CA ALA A 133 -13.77 18.75 -4.63
C ALA A 133 -13.81 19.47 -5.98
N ILE A 134 -14.99 19.63 -6.55
CA ILE A 134 -15.25 20.32 -7.81
C ILE A 134 -16.16 21.54 -7.53
N LYS A 135 -15.81 22.68 -8.05
CA LYS A 135 -16.57 23.94 -7.95
C LYS A 135 -17.17 24.35 -9.29
#